data_6ef6877e210760d4f46aa12f05d5f8f8
#
_entry.id   6ef6877e210760d4f46aa12f05d5f8f8
#
_cell.length_a   1.000
_cell.length_b   1.000
_cell.length_c   1.000
_cell.angle_alpha   90.00
_cell.angle_beta   90.00
_cell.angle_gamma   90.00
#
_symmetry.space_group_name_H-M   'P 1'
#
loop_
_entity.id
_entity.type
_entity.pdbx_description
1 polymer ?
#
loop_
_entity_poly.entity_id
_entity_poly.type
_entity_poly.pdbx_seq_one_letter_code
_entity_poly.pdbx_strand_id
1 'polypeptide(L)'
;MTKKLRNYENLTKCCFPGVGNYDIPVLHPEKFEKCDLIGFNYAKGCPKERRAETGVHFFLDDYQFQRVWSMPDYYLPMLRQFKYVLTPDFSIYADFPRAIQIYNQYRKHWIGAYLQMHEVRVIPSISWSDEDSFEWCFDGEPTRGAVAVSSVGTQGNKRSRELFLKGYQEMLLRLRPEQIIFYGEIPKECRSEKIIRVTAFQERLKGNRKRGGEEDGIRKH
;
A
#
# COMPACT_ATOMS: atom_id res chain seq x y z
N MET A 1 -34.47 21.35 -13.76
CA MET A 1 -34.49 20.45 -12.59
C MET A 1 -33.04 20.13 -12.24
N THR A 2 -32.52 20.73 -11.19
CA THR A 2 -31.19 20.38 -10.65
C THR A 2 -31.24 18.95 -10.12
N LYS A 3 -30.50 18.03 -10.74
CA LYS A 3 -30.35 16.67 -10.24
C LYS A 3 -29.82 16.75 -8.80
N LYS A 4 -30.64 16.34 -7.83
CA LYS A 4 -30.21 16.24 -6.42
C LYS A 4 -29.05 15.25 -6.37
N LEU A 5 -27.82 15.74 -6.21
CA LEU A 5 -26.64 14.88 -6.05
C LEU A 5 -26.91 13.95 -4.86
N ARG A 6 -26.82 12.65 -5.10
CA ARG A 6 -26.91 11.65 -4.03
C ARG A 6 -25.66 11.78 -3.18
N ASN A 7 -25.81 12.07 -1.90
CA ASN A 7 -24.71 12.08 -0.97
C ASN A 7 -24.41 10.64 -0.55
N TYR A 8 -23.42 10.04 -1.16
CA TYR A 8 -22.97 8.69 -0.83
C TYR A 8 -21.45 8.63 -0.79
N GLU A 9 -20.90 8.46 0.39
CA GLU A 9 -19.46 8.39 0.67
C GLU A 9 -18.67 9.50 -0.04
N ASN A 10 -17.57 9.16 -0.71
CA ASN A 10 -16.72 10.12 -1.40
C ASN A 10 -17.15 10.44 -2.84
N LEU A 11 -18.17 9.77 -3.37
CA LEU A 11 -18.66 9.98 -4.74
C LEU A 11 -19.20 11.39 -4.98
N THR A 12 -19.63 12.08 -3.93
CA THR A 12 -20.06 13.47 -4.02
C THR A 12 -18.89 14.45 -4.16
N LYS A 13 -17.67 14.04 -3.78
CA LYS A 13 -16.47 14.86 -3.93
C LYS A 13 -15.91 14.76 -5.33
N CYS A 14 -15.71 13.55 -5.82
CA CYS A 14 -15.18 13.28 -7.14
C CYS A 14 -15.53 11.85 -7.58
N CYS A 15 -15.85 11.68 -8.87
CA CYS A 15 -15.86 10.43 -9.57
C CYS A 15 -14.71 10.44 -10.56
N PHE A 16 -13.74 9.57 -10.38
CA PHE A 16 -12.61 9.43 -11.30
C PHE A 16 -12.97 8.54 -12.48
N PRO A 17 -12.40 8.78 -13.68
CA PRO A 17 -12.47 7.81 -14.76
C PRO A 17 -11.89 6.46 -14.29
N GLY A 18 -12.60 5.38 -14.57
CA GLY A 18 -12.20 4.03 -14.20
C GLY A 18 -11.94 3.14 -15.39
N VAL A 19 -11.33 2.00 -15.15
CA VAL A 19 -11.06 0.94 -16.14
C VAL A 19 -11.49 -0.43 -15.60
N GLY A 20 -11.54 -1.42 -16.51
CA GLY A 20 -11.99 -2.77 -16.21
C GLY A 20 -13.51 -2.86 -15.99
N ASN A 21 -13.94 -4.02 -15.53
CA ASN A 21 -15.37 -4.31 -15.32
C ASN A 21 -15.98 -3.61 -14.10
N TYR A 22 -15.16 -2.98 -13.26
CA TYR A 22 -15.56 -2.41 -11.98
C TYR A 22 -15.24 -0.92 -11.85
N ASP A 23 -14.93 -0.25 -12.98
CA ASP A 23 -14.62 1.19 -13.01
C ASP A 23 -13.57 1.60 -11.97
N ILE A 24 -12.50 0.81 -11.84
CA ILE A 24 -11.41 1.09 -10.91
C ILE A 24 -10.66 2.36 -11.34
N PRO A 25 -10.57 3.41 -10.49
CA PRO A 25 -9.89 4.65 -10.83
C PRO A 25 -8.44 4.44 -11.25
N VAL A 26 -8.00 5.13 -12.30
CA VAL A 26 -6.64 5.02 -12.83
C VAL A 26 -5.66 5.85 -12.02
N LEU A 27 -4.50 5.27 -11.70
CA LEU A 27 -3.38 5.96 -11.06
C LEU A 27 -2.29 6.30 -12.08
N HIS A 28 -1.58 7.39 -11.86
CA HIS A 28 -0.44 7.79 -12.66
C HIS A 28 0.86 7.21 -12.08
N PRO A 29 1.83 6.83 -12.94
CA PRO A 29 3.11 6.31 -12.50
C PRO A 29 3.95 7.39 -11.81
N GLU A 30 4.68 6.98 -10.79
CA GLU A 30 5.63 7.83 -10.05
C GLU A 30 6.98 7.11 -9.96
N LYS A 31 8.08 7.88 -9.88
CA LYS A 31 9.41 7.36 -9.56
C LYS A 31 9.67 7.48 -8.08
N PHE A 32 10.28 6.47 -7.50
CA PHE A 32 10.63 6.48 -6.09
C PHE A 32 12.11 6.83 -5.89
N GLU A 33 12.36 7.93 -5.24
CA GLU A 33 13.67 8.29 -4.69
C GLU A 33 13.76 7.76 -3.27
N LYS A 34 14.76 6.96 -2.98
CA LYS A 34 14.91 6.28 -1.69
C LYS A 34 14.75 7.24 -0.52
N CYS A 35 13.85 6.90 0.38
CA CYS A 35 13.59 7.62 1.63
C CYS A 35 13.11 6.63 2.70
N ASP A 36 13.05 7.10 3.95
CA ASP A 36 12.42 6.33 5.02
C ASP A 36 10.91 6.27 4.82
N LEU A 37 10.31 5.13 5.17
CA LEU A 37 8.86 4.94 5.18
C LEU A 37 8.38 4.73 6.62
N ILE A 38 7.30 5.43 6.98
CA ILE A 38 6.61 5.28 8.28
C ILE A 38 5.17 4.85 8.08
N GLY A 39 4.63 4.12 9.04
CA GLY A 39 3.22 3.76 9.03
C GLY A 39 2.31 4.97 9.20
N PHE A 40 1.15 4.98 8.53
CA PHE A 40 0.17 6.06 8.64
C PHE A 40 -0.23 6.36 10.09
N ASN A 41 -0.31 5.34 10.96
CA ASN A 41 -0.59 5.50 12.38
C ASN A 41 0.44 6.39 13.12
N TYR A 42 1.66 6.53 12.60
CA TYR A 42 2.71 7.39 13.14
C TYR A 42 2.85 8.73 12.39
N ALA A 43 2.18 8.90 11.24
CA ALA A 43 2.34 10.07 10.38
C ALA A 43 2.05 11.40 11.11
N LYS A 44 1.02 11.43 11.95
CA LYS A 44 0.67 12.63 12.73
C LYS A 44 1.78 13.03 13.70
N GLY A 45 2.48 12.08 14.30
CA GLY A 45 3.59 12.30 15.24
C GLY A 45 4.94 12.56 14.57
N CYS A 46 5.03 12.43 13.24
CA CYS A 46 6.26 12.73 12.51
C CYS A 46 6.56 14.24 12.55
N PRO A 47 7.77 14.65 12.99
CA PRO A 47 8.19 16.06 12.99
C PRO A 47 8.02 16.68 11.59
N LYS A 48 7.53 17.91 11.52
CA LYS A 48 7.22 18.58 10.25
C LYS A 48 8.42 18.69 9.34
N GLU A 49 9.59 18.94 9.93
CA GLU A 49 10.88 19.11 9.24
C GLU A 49 11.32 17.84 8.52
N ARG A 50 10.90 16.67 9.01
CA ARG A 50 11.24 15.37 8.44
C ARG A 50 10.25 14.88 7.37
N ARG A 51 9.05 15.46 7.30
CA ARG A 51 7.98 14.96 6.42
C ARG A 51 8.37 14.99 4.94
N ALA A 52 9.03 16.06 4.50
CA ALA A 52 9.48 16.21 3.12
C ALA A 52 10.54 15.17 2.68
N GLU A 53 11.16 14.46 3.64
CA GLU A 53 12.15 13.41 3.39
C GLU A 53 11.63 12.01 3.73
N THR A 54 10.36 11.89 4.14
CA THR A 54 9.75 10.65 4.63
C THR A 54 8.53 10.31 3.78
N GLY A 55 8.34 9.02 3.48
CA GLY A 55 7.10 8.52 2.88
C GLY A 55 6.18 7.87 3.92
N VAL A 56 4.88 7.81 3.59
CA VAL A 56 3.86 7.16 4.43
C VAL A 56 3.39 5.86 3.76
N HIS A 57 3.38 4.76 4.52
CA HIS A 57 2.82 3.49 4.07
C HIS A 57 1.59 3.08 4.88
N PHE A 58 0.77 2.19 4.33
CA PHE A 58 -0.44 1.65 4.94
C PHE A 58 -0.40 0.12 5.10
N PHE A 59 0.77 -0.49 5.13
CA PHE A 59 0.95 -1.92 5.49
C PHE A 59 0.70 -2.11 6.99
N LEU A 60 -0.57 -1.97 7.38
CA LEU A 60 -1.11 -1.95 8.73
C LEU A 60 -2.47 -2.65 8.71
N ASP A 61 -3.03 -2.97 9.87
CA ASP A 61 -4.42 -3.43 9.94
C ASP A 61 -5.40 -2.31 9.54
N ASP A 62 -6.44 -2.64 8.79
CA ASP A 62 -7.39 -1.69 8.19
C ASP A 62 -7.96 -0.67 9.18
N TYR A 63 -8.27 -1.09 10.43
CA TYR A 63 -8.83 -0.21 11.45
C TYR A 63 -7.91 0.97 11.81
N GLN A 64 -6.61 0.85 11.55
CA GLN A 64 -5.64 1.90 11.85
C GLN A 64 -5.68 3.04 10.83
N PHE A 65 -6.18 2.78 9.62
CA PHE A 65 -6.15 3.77 8.53
C PHE A 65 -7.48 3.95 7.76
N GLN A 66 -8.52 3.14 7.97
CA GLN A 66 -9.79 3.28 7.25
C GLN A 66 -10.38 4.70 7.30
N ARG A 67 -10.03 5.46 8.33
CA ARG A 67 -10.42 6.88 8.48
C ARG A 67 -9.93 7.79 7.34
N VAL A 68 -8.89 7.38 6.60
CA VAL A 68 -8.45 8.13 5.40
C VAL A 68 -9.53 8.09 4.32
N TRP A 69 -10.25 6.97 4.19
CA TRP A 69 -11.41 6.86 3.32
C TRP A 69 -12.59 7.71 3.81
N SER A 70 -12.88 7.65 5.11
CA SER A 70 -14.06 8.35 5.67
C SER A 70 -13.87 9.87 5.72
N MET A 71 -12.65 10.35 5.85
CA MET A 71 -12.33 11.78 6.02
C MET A 71 -11.10 12.19 5.19
N PRO A 72 -11.10 12.02 3.86
CA PRO A 72 -9.93 12.30 3.02
C PRO A 72 -9.49 13.76 3.12
N ASP A 73 -10.43 14.71 3.14
CA ASP A 73 -10.13 16.15 3.24
C ASP A 73 -9.42 16.52 4.53
N TYR A 74 -9.73 15.82 5.63
CA TYR A 74 -9.07 16.06 6.93
C TYR A 74 -7.60 15.61 6.92
N TYR A 75 -7.30 14.50 6.24
CA TYR A 75 -5.93 13.96 6.20
C TYR A 75 -5.08 14.54 5.08
N LEU A 76 -5.67 15.07 4.02
CA LEU A 76 -4.96 15.62 2.88
C LEU A 76 -3.91 16.69 3.26
N PRO A 77 -4.21 17.71 4.10
CA PRO A 77 -3.21 18.73 4.45
C PRO A 77 -1.98 18.17 5.16
N MET A 78 -2.13 17.08 5.90
CA MET A 78 -1.02 16.39 6.55
C MET A 78 -0.24 15.55 5.54
N LEU A 79 -0.93 14.75 4.70
CA LEU A 79 -0.32 13.85 3.75
C LEU A 79 0.47 14.59 2.66
N ARG A 80 0.03 15.75 2.23
CA ARG A 80 0.75 16.63 1.27
C ARG A 80 2.14 17.07 1.75
N GLN A 81 2.44 16.97 3.03
CA GLN A 81 3.74 17.36 3.57
C GLN A 81 4.79 16.25 3.43
N PHE A 82 4.37 15.03 3.13
CA PHE A 82 5.27 13.89 2.98
C PHE A 82 5.84 13.77 1.57
N LYS A 83 7.06 13.23 1.46
CA LYS A 83 7.72 13.01 0.17
C LYS A 83 6.91 12.10 -0.74
N TYR A 84 6.34 11.03 -0.17
CA TYR A 84 5.47 10.07 -0.84
C TYR A 84 4.36 9.61 0.09
N VAL A 85 3.24 9.23 -0.51
CA VAL A 85 2.17 8.51 0.16
C VAL A 85 1.88 7.24 -0.64
N LEU A 86 2.03 6.07 -0.03
CA LEU A 86 1.57 4.84 -0.63
C LEU A 86 0.04 4.81 -0.63
N THR A 87 -0.58 4.09 -1.58
CA THR A 87 -2.04 3.90 -1.51
C THR A 87 -2.41 3.04 -0.29
N PRO A 88 -3.58 3.28 0.34
CA PRO A 88 -4.07 2.45 1.43
C PRO A 88 -4.18 0.98 1.03
N ASP A 89 -3.54 0.08 1.78
CA ASP A 89 -3.55 -1.35 1.52
C ASP A 89 -4.75 -2.02 2.19
N PHE A 90 -5.96 -1.68 1.75
CA PHE A 90 -7.19 -2.31 2.25
C PHE A 90 -7.18 -3.81 1.99
N SER A 91 -7.51 -4.59 3.00
CA SER A 91 -7.45 -6.05 2.97
C SER A 91 -8.39 -6.67 1.93
N ILE A 92 -7.83 -7.53 1.09
CA ILE A 92 -8.55 -8.32 0.08
C ILE A 92 -8.32 -9.82 0.31
N TYR A 93 -8.51 -10.29 1.56
CA TYR A 93 -8.32 -11.70 1.91
C TYR A 93 -9.18 -12.62 1.06
N ALA A 94 -8.64 -13.81 0.72
CA ALA A 94 -9.29 -14.78 -0.15
C ALA A 94 -10.62 -15.34 0.43
N ASP A 95 -10.81 -15.28 1.75
CA ASP A 95 -12.03 -15.66 2.44
C ASP A 95 -13.07 -14.52 2.59
N PHE A 96 -12.72 -13.31 2.14
CA PHE A 96 -13.69 -12.21 2.09
C PHE A 96 -14.66 -12.39 0.92
N PRO A 97 -15.93 -11.96 1.07
CA PRO A 97 -16.85 -11.86 -0.06
C PRO A 97 -16.24 -11.06 -1.21
N ARG A 98 -16.37 -11.54 -2.45
CA ARG A 98 -15.76 -10.89 -3.63
C ARG A 98 -16.14 -9.41 -3.75
N ALA A 99 -17.39 -9.07 -3.45
CA ALA A 99 -17.88 -7.69 -3.47
C ALA A 99 -17.07 -6.77 -2.53
N ILE A 100 -16.68 -7.27 -1.35
CA ILE A 100 -15.87 -6.52 -0.38
C ILE A 100 -14.44 -6.36 -0.89
N GLN A 101 -13.87 -7.39 -1.49
CA GLN A 101 -12.53 -7.32 -2.07
C GLN A 101 -12.47 -6.26 -3.19
N ILE A 102 -13.44 -6.27 -4.13
CA ILE A 102 -13.54 -5.29 -5.21
C ILE A 102 -13.77 -3.88 -4.67
N TYR A 103 -14.64 -3.73 -3.67
CA TYR A 103 -14.85 -2.44 -3.02
C TYR A 103 -13.59 -1.92 -2.33
N ASN A 104 -12.78 -2.78 -1.70
CA ASN A 104 -11.51 -2.41 -1.09
C ASN A 104 -10.50 -1.95 -2.16
N GLN A 105 -10.42 -2.62 -3.31
CA GLN A 105 -9.64 -2.19 -4.45
C GLN A 105 -10.10 -0.82 -4.97
N TYR A 106 -11.41 -0.62 -5.12
CA TYR A 106 -11.97 0.67 -5.52
C TYR A 106 -11.58 1.80 -4.55
N ARG A 107 -11.75 1.59 -3.23
CA ARG A 107 -11.41 2.60 -2.21
C ARG A 107 -9.91 2.95 -2.24
N LYS A 108 -9.04 1.96 -2.39
CA LYS A 108 -7.59 2.13 -2.52
C LYS A 108 -7.28 3.08 -3.67
N HIS A 109 -7.82 2.80 -4.84
CA HIS A 109 -7.59 3.58 -6.05
C HIS A 109 -8.21 4.96 -6.00
N TRP A 110 -9.42 5.07 -5.45
CA TRP A 110 -10.06 6.36 -5.28
C TRP A 110 -9.20 7.31 -4.42
N ILE A 111 -8.69 6.81 -3.28
CA ILE A 111 -7.79 7.61 -2.42
C ILE A 111 -6.50 7.96 -3.15
N GLY A 112 -5.91 7.01 -3.88
CA GLY A 112 -4.71 7.28 -4.67
C GLY A 112 -4.93 8.39 -5.70
N ALA A 113 -5.98 8.30 -6.50
CA ALA A 113 -6.35 9.29 -7.51
C ALA A 113 -6.71 10.65 -6.88
N TYR A 114 -7.41 10.63 -5.72
CA TYR A 114 -7.73 11.85 -4.97
C TYR A 114 -6.47 12.56 -4.47
N LEU A 115 -5.51 11.83 -3.94
CA LEU A 115 -4.22 12.37 -3.52
C LEU A 115 -3.43 12.92 -4.71
N GLN A 116 -3.36 12.20 -5.84
CA GLN A 116 -2.70 12.66 -7.07
C GLN A 116 -3.34 13.92 -7.64
N MET A 117 -4.68 14.02 -7.62
CA MET A 117 -5.41 15.24 -8.02
C MET A 117 -5.00 16.46 -7.18
N HIS A 118 -4.56 16.23 -5.95
CA HIS A 118 -4.06 17.25 -5.03
C HIS A 118 -2.52 17.34 -4.98
N GLU A 119 -1.83 16.91 -6.04
CA GLU A 119 -0.37 17.02 -6.23
C GLU A 119 0.46 16.24 -5.19
N VAL A 120 -0.12 15.22 -4.57
CA VAL A 120 0.62 14.29 -3.72
C VAL A 120 1.31 13.26 -4.59
N ARG A 121 2.59 13.00 -4.36
CA ARG A 121 3.33 11.93 -5.02
C ARG A 121 2.90 10.58 -4.46
N VAL A 122 2.17 9.80 -5.25
CA VAL A 122 1.55 8.55 -4.82
C VAL A 122 2.27 7.34 -5.41
N ILE A 123 2.63 6.38 -4.57
CA ILE A 123 3.13 5.07 -4.98
C ILE A 123 2.03 4.02 -4.71
N PRO A 124 1.58 3.27 -5.71
CA PRO A 124 0.55 2.26 -5.50
C PRO A 124 1.06 1.08 -4.68
N SER A 125 0.27 0.66 -3.70
CA SER A 125 0.41 -0.61 -2.98
C SER A 125 -0.32 -1.69 -3.76
N ILE A 126 0.41 -2.68 -4.26
CA ILE A 126 -0.16 -3.75 -5.06
C ILE A 126 -0.48 -4.94 -4.17
N SER A 127 -1.71 -5.40 -4.22
CA SER A 127 -2.21 -6.55 -3.48
C SER A 127 -3.14 -7.40 -4.35
N TRP A 128 -3.23 -8.67 -4.02
CA TRP A 128 -4.08 -9.69 -4.66
C TRP A 128 -4.55 -10.70 -3.62
N SER A 129 -5.60 -11.45 -3.92
CA SER A 129 -6.11 -12.51 -3.05
C SER A 129 -5.83 -13.89 -3.64
N ASP A 130 -6.72 -14.41 -4.44
CA ASP A 130 -6.61 -15.66 -5.20
C ASP A 130 -6.37 -15.40 -6.70
N GLU A 131 -6.27 -16.46 -7.50
CA GLU A 131 -6.04 -16.34 -8.94
C GLU A 131 -7.19 -15.63 -9.67
N ASP A 132 -8.44 -15.77 -9.21
CA ASP A 132 -9.60 -15.06 -9.79
C ASP A 132 -9.49 -13.54 -9.58
N SER A 133 -8.78 -13.10 -8.54
CA SER A 133 -8.56 -11.68 -8.30
C SER A 133 -7.70 -11.02 -9.37
N PHE A 134 -6.90 -11.79 -10.11
CA PHE A 134 -6.03 -11.25 -11.16
C PHE A 134 -6.80 -10.60 -12.32
N GLU A 135 -8.10 -10.91 -12.46
CA GLU A 135 -8.95 -10.29 -13.44
C GLU A 135 -9.22 -8.80 -13.19
N TRP A 136 -9.03 -8.34 -11.93
CA TRP A 136 -9.38 -6.97 -11.55
C TRP A 136 -8.40 -6.29 -10.60
N CYS A 137 -7.58 -7.02 -9.84
CA CYS A 137 -6.72 -6.41 -8.81
C CYS A 137 -5.56 -5.58 -9.38
N PHE A 138 -5.30 -5.66 -10.68
CA PHE A 138 -4.33 -4.84 -11.40
C PHE A 138 -4.98 -3.74 -12.25
N ASP A 139 -6.32 -3.67 -12.28
CA ASP A 139 -7.02 -2.60 -12.99
C ASP A 139 -6.70 -1.24 -12.35
N GLY A 140 -6.49 -0.24 -13.21
CA GLY A 140 -6.16 1.12 -12.77
C GLY A 140 -4.75 1.31 -12.24
N GLU A 141 -3.97 0.25 -12.05
CA GLU A 141 -2.57 0.36 -11.62
C GLU A 141 -1.68 0.89 -12.75
N PRO A 142 -0.70 1.76 -12.45
CA PRO A 142 0.17 2.30 -13.48
C PRO A 142 1.20 1.28 -13.97
N THR A 143 1.58 1.40 -15.23
CA THR A 143 2.71 0.64 -15.78
C THR A 143 4.01 1.45 -15.73
N ARG A 144 5.16 0.75 -15.59
CA ARG A 144 6.51 1.33 -15.64
C ARG A 144 6.83 2.37 -14.57
N GLY A 145 6.12 2.39 -13.46
CA GLY A 145 6.44 3.24 -12.31
C GLY A 145 7.06 2.46 -11.16
N ALA A 146 7.15 3.12 -10.03
CA ALA A 146 7.40 2.46 -8.76
C ALA A 146 6.11 1.88 -8.21
N VAL A 147 6.18 0.67 -7.66
CA VAL A 147 5.08 0.01 -6.95
C VAL A 147 5.56 -0.43 -5.56
N ALA A 148 4.64 -0.64 -4.64
CA ALA A 148 4.96 -1.20 -3.34
C ALA A 148 4.21 -2.52 -3.15
N VAL A 149 4.86 -3.51 -2.53
CA VAL A 149 4.28 -4.82 -2.23
C VAL A 149 4.71 -5.28 -0.84
N SER A 150 3.82 -5.99 -0.13
CA SER A 150 4.12 -6.57 1.18
C SER A 150 4.06 -8.08 1.14
N SER A 151 5.07 -8.73 1.73
CA SER A 151 5.07 -10.17 1.99
C SER A 151 4.59 -10.55 3.38
N VAL A 152 4.26 -9.56 4.21
CA VAL A 152 3.80 -9.79 5.60
C VAL A 152 2.51 -10.62 5.58
N GLY A 153 2.46 -11.68 6.40
CA GLY A 153 1.32 -12.60 6.47
C GLY A 153 1.25 -13.67 5.36
N THR A 154 2.05 -13.55 4.29
CA THR A 154 1.97 -14.47 3.14
C THR A 154 2.93 -15.66 3.20
N GLN A 155 3.92 -15.62 4.11
CA GLN A 155 4.98 -16.64 4.18
C GLN A 155 4.72 -17.72 5.24
N GLY A 156 3.59 -17.68 5.96
CA GLY A 156 3.28 -18.54 7.09
C GLY A 156 2.90 -19.99 6.72
N ASN A 157 2.43 -20.23 5.51
CA ASN A 157 2.10 -21.57 5.00
C ASN A 157 2.33 -21.67 3.49
N LYS A 158 2.41 -22.90 2.98
CA LYS A 158 2.74 -23.20 1.59
C LYS A 158 1.74 -22.56 0.61
N ARG A 159 0.43 -22.66 0.88
CA ARG A 159 -0.62 -22.15 -0.01
C ARG A 159 -0.55 -20.63 -0.13
N SER A 160 -0.47 -19.91 0.98
CA SER A 160 -0.36 -18.44 0.97
C SER A 160 0.90 -17.97 0.25
N ARG A 161 2.01 -18.70 0.42
CA ARG A 161 3.26 -18.40 -0.26
C ARG A 161 3.16 -18.65 -1.78
N GLU A 162 2.55 -19.73 -2.22
CA GLU A 162 2.34 -20.03 -3.64
C GLU A 162 1.45 -18.97 -4.30
N LEU A 163 0.34 -18.58 -3.67
CA LEU A 163 -0.53 -17.49 -4.15
C LEU A 163 0.22 -16.17 -4.23
N PHE A 164 1.03 -15.87 -3.21
CA PHE A 164 1.86 -14.66 -3.25
C PHE A 164 2.80 -14.65 -4.45
N LEU A 165 3.51 -15.76 -4.70
CA LEU A 165 4.45 -15.86 -5.81
C LEU A 165 3.76 -15.78 -7.18
N LYS A 166 2.59 -16.41 -7.35
CA LYS A 166 1.80 -16.31 -8.58
C LYS A 166 1.38 -14.86 -8.86
N GLY A 167 0.79 -14.19 -7.88
CA GLY A 167 0.37 -12.79 -8.05
C GLY A 167 1.54 -11.84 -8.25
N TYR A 168 2.70 -12.13 -7.62
CA TYR A 168 3.92 -11.37 -7.87
C TYR A 168 4.38 -11.49 -9.33
N GLN A 169 4.31 -12.68 -9.93
CA GLN A 169 4.63 -12.87 -11.35
C GLN A 169 3.63 -12.14 -12.26
N GLU A 170 2.32 -12.21 -11.95
CA GLU A 170 1.28 -11.46 -12.68
C GLU A 170 1.52 -9.94 -12.61
N MET A 171 1.88 -9.43 -11.43
CA MET A 171 2.24 -8.03 -11.24
C MET A 171 3.42 -7.64 -12.15
N LEU A 172 4.48 -8.44 -12.18
CA LEU A 172 5.65 -8.17 -13.04
C LEU A 172 5.29 -8.17 -14.52
N LEU A 173 4.46 -9.12 -14.94
CA LEU A 173 4.03 -9.26 -16.33
C LEU A 173 3.16 -8.09 -16.79
N ARG A 174 2.17 -7.73 -16.00
CA ARG A 174 1.15 -6.73 -16.37
C ARG A 174 1.65 -5.29 -16.16
N LEU A 175 2.27 -5.00 -15.02
CA LEU A 175 2.65 -3.64 -14.66
C LEU A 175 4.06 -3.27 -15.11
N ARG A 176 4.97 -4.25 -15.27
CA ARG A 176 6.38 -4.05 -15.68
C ARG A 176 7.07 -2.97 -14.86
N PRO A 177 7.00 -3.01 -13.51
CA PRO A 177 7.50 -1.94 -12.66
C PRO A 177 9.00 -1.72 -12.87
N GLU A 178 9.43 -0.47 -12.81
CA GLU A 178 10.84 -0.08 -12.84
C GLU A 178 11.48 -0.17 -11.45
N GLN A 179 10.69 0.02 -10.39
CA GLN A 179 11.11 -0.05 -9.00
C GLN A 179 10.03 -0.76 -8.17
N ILE A 180 10.46 -1.58 -7.22
CA ILE A 180 9.56 -2.33 -6.33
C ILE A 180 9.97 -2.05 -4.89
N ILE A 181 9.17 -1.31 -4.16
CA ILE A 181 9.31 -1.12 -2.72
C ILE A 181 8.77 -2.38 -2.04
N PHE A 182 9.65 -3.17 -1.46
CA PHE A 182 9.28 -4.45 -0.85
C PHE A 182 9.27 -4.33 0.67
N TYR A 183 8.09 -4.46 1.26
CA TYR A 183 7.88 -4.40 2.70
C TYR A 183 7.86 -5.78 3.31
N GLY A 184 8.80 -6.08 4.21
CA GLY A 184 8.96 -7.36 4.84
C GLY A 184 10.06 -8.23 4.23
N GLU A 185 10.00 -9.54 4.47
CA GLU A 185 10.96 -10.51 3.98
C GLU A 185 10.80 -10.76 2.48
N ILE A 186 11.90 -10.72 1.74
CA ILE A 186 11.89 -10.92 0.29
C ILE A 186 12.09 -12.41 0.01
N PRO A 187 11.08 -13.12 -0.53
CA PRO A 187 11.24 -14.49 -0.99
C PRO A 187 12.37 -14.59 -2.03
N LYS A 188 13.08 -15.72 -2.04
CA LYS A 188 14.23 -15.93 -2.94
C LYS A 188 13.83 -15.76 -4.41
N GLU A 189 12.62 -16.18 -4.76
CA GLU A 189 12.05 -16.13 -6.10
C GLU A 189 11.70 -14.71 -6.55
N CYS A 190 11.54 -13.78 -5.59
CA CYS A 190 11.22 -12.38 -5.89
C CYS A 190 12.46 -11.49 -6.03
N ARG A 191 13.66 -12.01 -5.76
CA ARG A 191 14.88 -11.20 -5.77
C ARG A 191 15.16 -10.59 -7.14
N SER A 192 15.41 -9.29 -7.18
CA SER A 192 15.69 -8.51 -8.36
C SER A 192 16.45 -7.24 -7.97
N GLU A 193 17.24 -6.70 -8.88
CA GLU A 193 17.91 -5.38 -8.73
C GLU A 193 16.94 -4.20 -8.60
N LYS A 194 15.70 -4.39 -9.07
CA LYS A 194 14.64 -3.36 -8.98
C LYS A 194 14.05 -3.20 -7.57
N ILE A 195 14.40 -4.09 -6.64
CA ILE A 195 13.79 -4.11 -5.31
C ILE A 195 14.50 -3.16 -4.36
N ILE A 196 13.69 -2.34 -3.70
CA ILE A 196 14.06 -1.47 -2.59
C ILE A 196 13.43 -2.05 -1.34
N ARG A 197 14.24 -2.71 -0.50
CA ARG A 197 13.74 -3.33 0.73
C ARG A 197 13.39 -2.30 1.79
N VAL A 198 12.21 -2.45 2.39
CA VAL A 198 11.78 -1.75 3.60
C VAL A 198 11.51 -2.77 4.70
N THR A 199 12.22 -2.65 5.83
CA THR A 199 12.06 -3.57 6.95
C THR A 199 10.71 -3.38 7.63
N ALA A 200 9.92 -4.45 7.73
CA ALA A 200 8.63 -4.40 8.40
C ALA A 200 8.78 -4.11 9.91
N PHE A 201 7.77 -3.45 10.48
CA PHE A 201 7.79 -3.07 11.91
C PHE A 201 7.96 -4.29 12.84
N GLN A 202 7.30 -5.42 12.52
CA GLN A 202 7.42 -6.66 13.26
C GLN A 202 8.86 -7.23 13.26
N GLU A 203 9.59 -7.08 12.15
CA GLU A 203 10.99 -7.51 12.06
C GLU A 203 11.90 -6.63 12.91
N ARG A 204 11.64 -5.31 12.95
CA ARG A 204 12.39 -4.36 13.78
C ARG A 204 12.23 -4.71 15.27
N LEU A 205 11.01 -5.05 15.71
CA LEU A 205 10.77 -5.47 17.10
C LEU A 205 11.49 -6.78 17.46
N LYS A 206 11.52 -7.76 16.56
CA LYS A 206 12.25 -9.01 16.78
C LYS A 206 13.77 -8.80 16.85
N GLY A 207 14.31 -7.92 16.02
CA GLY A 207 15.72 -7.55 16.02
C GLY A 207 16.14 -6.86 17.33
N ASN A 208 15.32 -5.96 17.86
CA ASN A 208 15.60 -5.28 19.12
C ASN A 208 15.53 -6.22 20.33
N ARG A 209 14.60 -7.19 20.35
CA ARG A 209 14.53 -8.21 21.43
C ARG A 209 15.75 -9.13 21.43
N LYS A 210 16.33 -9.47 20.29
CA LYS A 210 17.57 -10.27 20.22
C LYS A 210 18.77 -9.49 20.72
N ARG A 211 18.89 -8.18 20.42
CA ARG A 211 19.98 -7.33 20.92
C ARG A 211 19.89 -7.04 22.42
N GLY A 212 18.68 -6.80 22.96
CA GLY A 212 18.49 -6.62 24.40
C GLY A 212 18.72 -7.87 25.22
N GLY A 213 18.55 -9.08 24.64
CA GLY A 213 18.86 -10.37 25.32
C GLY A 213 20.35 -10.69 25.37
N GLU A 214 21.17 -10.14 24.49
CA GLU A 214 22.65 -10.30 24.51
C GLU A 214 23.33 -9.34 25.50
N GLU A 215 22.77 -8.17 25.77
CA GLU A 215 23.32 -7.23 26.76
C GLU A 215 23.05 -7.64 28.21
N ASP A 216 21.94 -8.33 28.51
CA ASP A 216 21.64 -8.85 29.84
C ASP A 216 22.45 -10.14 30.17
N GLY A 217 23.02 -10.82 29.18
CA GLY A 217 23.87 -11.99 29.37
C GLY A 217 25.31 -11.67 29.83
N ILE A 218 25.78 -10.43 29.69
CA ILE A 218 27.18 -10.03 29.99
C ILE A 218 27.33 -9.43 31.42
N ARG A 219 26.23 -9.25 32.15
CA ARG A 219 26.26 -8.69 33.56
C ARG A 219 26.10 -9.73 34.65
N LYS A 220 26.41 -10.99 34.43
CA LYS A 220 26.50 -12.02 35.48
C LYS A 220 27.82 -12.78 35.38
N HIS A 221 28.88 -12.15 35.83
CA HIS A 221 30.05 -12.80 36.39
C HIS A 221 30.76 -11.83 37.32
#